data_12f3dc1d11d7a6bf9e78631d2ed24af0
#
_entry.id   12f3dc1d11d7a6bf9e78631d2ed24af0
#
_cell.length_a   1.000
_cell.length_b   1.000
_cell.length_c   1.000
_cell.angle_alpha   90.00
_cell.angle_beta   90.00
_cell.angle_gamma   90.00
#
_symmetry.space_group_name_H-M   'P 1'
#
loop_
_entity.id
_entity.type
_entity.pdbx_description
1 polymer ?
#
loop_
_entity_poly.entity_id
_entity_poly.type
_entity_poly.pdbx_seq_one_letter_code
_entity_poly.pdbx_strand_id
1 'polypeptide(L)'
;MKRLYILIVTIPMLFFCSIQGYAQPKECPVLSQLEKTSIKDKKEVIKALNNLIPKTYGTGIDDFPDIYTKWDVVTAKPFPETVGKKDEEDYFGMAKTFCGREIAEKSWLVRLDFPKAPGANLGQGQIFLAKSKEKGWFVWFQYH
;
A
#
# COMPACT_ATOMS: atom_id res chain seq x y z
N MET A 1 31.11 -27.10 58.51
CA MET A 1 29.95 -27.32 57.64
C MET A 1 29.71 -25.97 56.92
N LYS A 2 30.21 -25.84 55.68
CA LYS A 2 30.04 -24.64 54.87
C LYS A 2 28.83 -24.85 53.97
N ARG A 3 27.74 -24.08 54.21
CA ARG A 3 26.53 -24.09 53.36
C ARG A 3 26.79 -23.25 52.12
N LEU A 4 26.87 -23.92 50.97
CA LEU A 4 26.99 -23.31 49.64
C LEU A 4 25.60 -22.85 49.18
N TYR A 5 25.34 -21.55 49.19
CA TYR A 5 24.12 -20.98 48.59
C TYR A 5 24.31 -20.85 47.11
N ILE A 6 23.62 -21.69 46.34
CA ILE A 6 23.52 -21.57 44.87
C ILE A 6 22.47 -20.51 44.60
N LEU A 7 22.93 -19.34 44.13
CA LEU A 7 22.09 -18.26 43.66
C LEU A 7 21.67 -18.60 42.23
N ILE A 8 20.45 -19.09 42.03
CA ILE A 8 19.85 -19.30 40.73
C ILE A 8 19.39 -17.93 40.22
N VAL A 9 20.19 -17.34 39.32
CA VAL A 9 19.82 -16.14 38.57
C VAL A 9 18.91 -16.56 37.43
N THR A 10 17.60 -16.42 37.63
CA THR A 10 16.62 -16.57 36.55
C THR A 10 16.65 -15.31 35.68
N ILE A 11 17.27 -15.42 34.51
CA ILE A 11 17.25 -14.38 33.49
C ILE A 11 15.86 -14.41 32.83
N PRO A 12 15.04 -13.36 32.96
CA PRO A 12 13.81 -13.26 32.20
C PRO A 12 14.18 -13.07 30.72
N MET A 13 13.94 -14.10 29.93
CA MET A 13 14.07 -14.08 28.48
C MET A 13 12.95 -13.19 27.95
N LEU A 14 13.24 -11.89 27.80
CA LEU A 14 12.37 -10.93 27.13
C LEU A 14 12.27 -11.35 25.67
N PHE A 15 11.20 -12.04 25.33
CA PHE A 15 10.76 -12.22 23.95
C PHE A 15 10.44 -10.84 23.38
N PHE A 16 11.42 -10.22 22.72
CA PHE A 16 11.17 -9.13 21.81
C PHE A 16 10.35 -9.69 20.65
N CYS A 17 9.03 -9.65 20.80
CA CYS A 17 8.13 -9.83 19.68
C CYS A 17 8.36 -8.64 18.74
N SER A 18 9.18 -8.83 17.70
CA SER A 18 9.34 -7.85 16.63
C SER A 18 8.00 -7.76 15.90
N ILE A 19 7.19 -6.79 16.31
CA ILE A 19 5.99 -6.43 15.56
C ILE A 19 6.52 -5.82 14.26
N GLN A 20 6.60 -6.61 13.21
CA GLN A 20 6.77 -6.10 11.87
C GLN A 20 5.52 -5.28 11.55
N GLY A 21 5.63 -3.97 11.70
CA GLY A 21 4.58 -3.03 11.36
C GLY A 21 4.40 -3.03 9.85
N TYR A 22 3.49 -3.84 9.34
CA TYR A 22 2.98 -3.65 7.99
C TYR A 22 2.23 -2.32 7.98
N ALA A 23 2.56 -1.45 7.02
CA ALA A 23 1.76 -0.26 6.78
C ALA A 23 0.31 -0.70 6.54
N GLN A 24 -0.60 -0.24 7.37
CA GLN A 24 -2.03 -0.52 7.24
C GLN A 24 -2.76 0.77 6.83
N PRO A 25 -3.87 0.67 6.08
CA PRO A 25 -4.66 1.87 5.79
C PRO A 25 -5.17 2.48 7.10
N LYS A 26 -5.20 3.80 7.17
CA LYS A 26 -5.75 4.51 8.33
C LYS A 26 -7.24 4.19 8.50
N GLU A 27 -7.94 4.05 7.39
CA GLU A 27 -9.37 3.80 7.35
C GLU A 27 -9.73 3.05 6.05
N CYS A 28 -10.61 2.07 6.16
CA CYS A 28 -11.14 1.37 4.99
C CYS A 28 -12.24 2.18 4.30
N PRO A 29 -12.32 2.13 2.97
CA PRO A 29 -13.43 2.74 2.25
C PRO A 29 -14.80 2.19 2.68
N VAL A 30 -15.81 3.04 2.68
CA VAL A 30 -17.19 2.63 2.95
C VAL A 30 -17.77 1.93 1.72
N LEU A 31 -18.01 0.63 1.82
CA LEU A 31 -18.44 -0.23 0.69
C LEU A 31 -19.63 0.30 -0.10
N SER A 32 -20.66 0.85 0.61
CA SER A 32 -21.86 1.38 -0.02
C SER A 32 -21.65 2.63 -0.88
N GLN A 33 -20.53 3.34 -0.66
CA GLN A 33 -20.13 4.52 -1.41
C GLN A 33 -19.28 4.18 -2.65
N LEU A 34 -18.81 2.94 -2.77
CA LEU A 34 -17.94 2.54 -3.87
C LEU A 34 -18.72 2.15 -5.11
N GLU A 35 -18.26 2.65 -6.25
CA GLU A 35 -18.69 2.19 -7.57
C GLU A 35 -18.05 0.85 -7.93
N LYS A 36 -18.73 0.09 -8.76
CA LYS A 36 -18.14 -1.08 -9.42
C LYS A 36 -17.38 -0.58 -10.64
N THR A 37 -16.11 -0.91 -10.72
CA THR A 37 -15.23 -0.53 -11.83
C THR A 37 -14.73 -1.75 -12.59
N SER A 38 -14.19 -1.54 -13.78
CA SER A 38 -13.65 -2.59 -14.65
C SER A 38 -12.45 -2.05 -15.44
N ILE A 39 -11.75 -2.91 -16.17
CA ILE A 39 -10.62 -2.50 -17.02
C ILE A 39 -10.98 -1.43 -18.05
N LYS A 40 -12.26 -1.27 -18.40
CA LYS A 40 -12.71 -0.21 -19.29
C LYS A 40 -12.46 1.18 -18.74
N ASP A 41 -12.39 1.30 -17.40
CA ASP A 41 -12.16 2.57 -16.70
C ASP A 41 -10.67 2.97 -16.65
N LYS A 42 -9.77 2.18 -17.26
CA LYS A 42 -8.32 2.41 -17.20
C LYS A 42 -7.91 3.82 -17.64
N LYS A 43 -8.52 4.35 -18.69
CA LYS A 43 -8.21 5.71 -19.17
C LYS A 43 -8.56 6.77 -18.13
N GLU A 44 -9.67 6.58 -17.42
CA GLU A 44 -10.11 7.47 -16.33
C GLU A 44 -9.18 7.39 -15.13
N VAL A 45 -8.76 6.18 -14.75
CA VAL A 45 -7.75 5.96 -13.71
C VAL A 45 -6.46 6.71 -14.06
N ILE A 46 -5.90 6.48 -15.25
CA ILE A 46 -4.65 7.14 -15.67
C ILE A 46 -4.78 8.67 -15.62
N LYS A 47 -5.93 9.22 -16.04
CA LYS A 47 -6.19 10.66 -15.94
C LYS A 47 -6.23 11.14 -14.47
N ALA A 48 -6.85 10.37 -13.59
CA ALA A 48 -6.94 10.70 -12.18
C ALA A 48 -5.57 10.72 -11.48
N LEU A 49 -4.61 9.91 -11.93
CA LEU A 49 -3.25 9.86 -11.35
C LEU A 49 -2.54 11.22 -11.41
N ASN A 50 -2.82 12.08 -12.39
CA ASN A 50 -2.23 13.41 -12.46
C ASN A 50 -2.53 14.28 -11.22
N ASN A 51 -3.66 14.03 -10.56
CA ASN A 51 -4.03 14.73 -9.33
C ASN A 51 -3.71 13.90 -8.08
N LEU A 52 -3.80 12.57 -8.17
CA LEU A 52 -3.63 11.67 -7.04
C LEU A 52 -2.17 11.51 -6.63
N ILE A 53 -1.26 11.35 -7.61
CA ILE A 53 0.16 11.12 -7.31
C ILE A 53 0.80 12.30 -6.58
N PRO A 54 0.64 13.57 -7.02
CA PRO A 54 1.18 14.71 -6.28
C PRO A 54 0.62 14.83 -4.85
N LYS A 55 -0.64 14.46 -4.64
CA LYS A 55 -1.25 14.47 -3.29
C LYS A 55 -0.73 13.34 -2.40
N THR A 56 -0.41 12.20 -2.99
CA THR A 56 -0.01 11.00 -2.25
C THR A 56 1.48 11.02 -1.92
N TYR A 57 2.31 11.47 -2.85
CA TYR A 57 3.77 11.42 -2.74
C TYR A 57 4.41 12.81 -2.57
N GLY A 58 3.73 13.88 -2.92
CA GLY A 58 4.29 15.23 -2.93
C GLY A 58 4.44 15.91 -1.56
N THR A 59 3.96 15.26 -0.49
CA THR A 59 3.98 15.84 0.86
C THR A 59 4.85 15.01 1.77
N GLY A 60 6.12 15.34 1.93
CA GLY A 60 6.80 14.78 3.08
C GLY A 60 8.23 14.27 2.96
N ILE A 61 8.94 14.58 1.89
CA ILE A 61 10.39 14.36 1.85
C ILE A 61 11.05 15.69 1.56
N ASP A 62 11.28 16.48 2.60
CA ASP A 62 11.90 17.82 2.52
C ASP A 62 13.29 17.79 1.85
N ASP A 63 14.02 16.66 2.00
CA ASP A 63 15.36 16.51 1.42
C ASP A 63 15.36 16.21 -0.09
N PHE A 64 14.21 15.76 -0.66
CA PHE A 64 14.11 15.35 -2.07
C PHE A 64 12.78 15.78 -2.70
N PRO A 65 12.49 17.08 -2.78
CA PRO A 65 11.14 17.55 -3.20
C PRO A 65 10.78 17.15 -4.64
N ASP A 66 11.77 16.89 -5.49
CA ASP A 66 11.56 16.68 -6.93
C ASP A 66 11.50 15.21 -7.36
N ILE A 67 11.77 14.25 -6.48
CA ILE A 67 11.88 12.84 -6.88
C ILE A 67 10.58 12.25 -7.40
N TYR A 68 9.45 12.71 -6.90
CA TYR A 68 8.12 12.22 -7.26
C TYR A 68 7.39 13.08 -8.32
N THR A 69 8.07 14.08 -8.90
CA THR A 69 7.47 14.95 -9.94
C THR A 69 7.37 14.28 -11.29
N LYS A 70 8.10 13.19 -11.52
CA LYS A 70 8.04 12.37 -12.72
C LYS A 70 7.77 10.92 -12.32
N TRP A 71 6.81 10.30 -12.97
CA TRP A 71 6.45 8.91 -12.75
C TRP A 71 6.06 8.22 -14.04
N ASP A 72 6.24 6.93 -14.07
CA ASP A 72 5.77 6.04 -15.12
C ASP A 72 4.81 5.00 -14.51
N VAL A 73 3.74 4.66 -15.22
CA VAL A 73 2.78 3.65 -14.77
C VAL A 73 3.25 2.27 -15.24
N VAL A 74 3.66 1.43 -14.32
CA VAL A 74 4.07 0.04 -14.59
C VAL A 74 2.83 -0.85 -14.74
N THR A 75 1.87 -0.69 -13.85
CA THR A 75 0.61 -1.44 -13.84
C THR A 75 -0.53 -0.53 -13.41
N ALA A 76 -1.67 -0.63 -14.08
CA ALA A 76 -2.94 -0.08 -13.62
C ALA A 76 -4.07 -1.02 -14.05
N LYS A 77 -4.65 -1.76 -13.09
CA LYS A 77 -5.73 -2.73 -13.34
C LYS A 77 -6.59 -2.98 -12.10
N PRO A 78 -7.85 -3.41 -12.27
CA PRO A 78 -8.67 -3.85 -11.14
C PRO A 78 -8.04 -5.07 -10.46
N PHE A 79 -8.15 -5.16 -9.15
CA PHE A 79 -7.56 -6.26 -8.40
C PHE A 79 -7.96 -7.66 -8.88
N PRO A 80 -9.23 -7.95 -9.24
CA PRO A 80 -9.56 -9.28 -9.76
C PRO A 80 -8.72 -9.72 -10.97
N GLU A 81 -8.19 -8.78 -11.76
CA GLU A 81 -7.34 -9.07 -12.91
C GLU A 81 -5.85 -9.29 -12.55
N THR A 82 -5.49 -9.15 -11.28
CA THR A 82 -4.14 -9.44 -10.79
C THR A 82 -3.97 -10.93 -10.44
N VAL A 83 -5.06 -11.68 -10.31
CA VAL A 83 -5.03 -13.10 -9.96
C VAL A 83 -4.22 -13.89 -10.98
N GLY A 84 -3.30 -14.73 -10.50
CA GLY A 84 -2.38 -15.51 -11.32
C GLY A 84 -1.23 -14.69 -11.94
N LYS A 85 -1.09 -13.40 -11.58
CA LYS A 85 0.03 -12.56 -12.00
C LYS A 85 1.02 -12.47 -10.85
N LYS A 86 2.20 -13.10 -11.00
CA LYS A 86 3.22 -13.27 -9.96
C LYS A 86 3.42 -11.92 -9.30
N ASP A 87 3.85 -11.00 -9.34
CA ASP A 87 4.18 -9.78 -8.59
C ASP A 87 2.96 -8.85 -8.31
N GLU A 88 1.75 -9.28 -8.59
CA GLU A 88 0.54 -8.45 -8.46
C GLU A 88 -0.53 -9.11 -7.58
N GLU A 89 -0.61 -10.43 -7.56
CA GLU A 89 -1.62 -11.17 -6.79
C GLU A 89 -1.49 -10.96 -5.29
N ASP A 90 -0.26 -10.81 -4.80
CA ASP A 90 0.00 -10.56 -3.38
C ASP A 90 -0.63 -9.26 -2.89
N TYR A 91 -0.68 -8.23 -3.74
CA TYR A 91 -1.36 -6.96 -3.41
C TYR A 91 -2.88 -7.13 -3.29
N PHE A 92 -3.47 -8.01 -4.08
CA PHE A 92 -4.89 -8.36 -3.92
C PHE A 92 -5.13 -9.09 -2.60
N GLY A 93 -4.24 -10.02 -2.24
CA GLY A 93 -4.23 -10.66 -0.93
C GLY A 93 -4.17 -9.66 0.21
N MET A 94 -3.26 -8.70 0.10
CA MET A 94 -3.08 -7.60 1.06
C MET A 94 -4.35 -6.74 1.17
N ALA A 95 -4.93 -6.32 0.06
CA ALA A 95 -6.16 -5.52 0.04
C ALA A 95 -7.33 -6.25 0.72
N LYS A 96 -7.47 -7.57 0.48
CA LYS A 96 -8.48 -8.41 1.15
C LYS A 96 -8.27 -8.50 2.66
N THR A 97 -7.02 -8.63 3.08
CA THR A 97 -6.66 -8.71 4.49
C THR A 97 -6.96 -7.40 5.22
N PHE A 98 -6.70 -6.26 4.58
CA PHE A 98 -6.88 -4.95 5.20
C PHE A 98 -8.35 -4.53 5.32
N CYS A 99 -9.09 -4.60 4.23
CA CYS A 99 -10.42 -3.98 4.15
C CYS A 99 -11.53 -4.95 3.68
N GLY A 100 -11.22 -6.24 3.60
CA GLY A 100 -12.17 -7.26 3.20
C GLY A 100 -12.28 -7.43 1.69
N ARG A 101 -12.86 -8.57 1.31
CA ARG A 101 -12.93 -9.03 -0.08
C ARG A 101 -13.71 -8.07 -0.98
N GLU A 102 -14.86 -7.60 -0.53
CA GLU A 102 -15.76 -6.78 -1.35
C GLU A 102 -15.16 -5.41 -1.70
N ILE A 103 -14.41 -4.80 -0.76
CA ILE A 103 -13.68 -3.55 -1.03
C ILE A 103 -12.52 -3.83 -1.98
N ALA A 104 -11.76 -4.90 -1.76
CA ALA A 104 -10.68 -5.28 -2.64
C ALA A 104 -11.16 -5.53 -4.09
N GLU A 105 -12.29 -6.23 -4.28
CA GLU A 105 -12.86 -6.49 -5.61
C GLU A 105 -13.34 -5.22 -6.35
N LYS A 106 -13.61 -4.15 -5.63
CA LYS A 106 -13.96 -2.84 -6.20
C LYS A 106 -12.77 -1.90 -6.32
N SER A 107 -11.60 -2.36 -5.96
CA SER A 107 -10.39 -1.56 -5.95
C SER A 107 -9.43 -1.91 -7.09
N TRP A 108 -8.46 -1.04 -7.30
CA TRP A 108 -7.43 -1.14 -8.31
C TRP A 108 -6.05 -1.15 -7.70
N LEU A 109 -5.16 -1.90 -8.34
CA LEU A 109 -3.72 -1.80 -8.15
C LEU A 109 -3.16 -0.82 -9.18
N VAL A 110 -2.40 0.17 -8.71
CA VAL A 110 -1.51 0.97 -9.54
C VAL A 110 -0.10 0.82 -9.01
N ARG A 111 0.82 0.39 -9.88
CA ARG A 111 2.24 0.35 -9.61
C ARG A 111 2.93 1.44 -10.42
N LEU A 112 3.80 2.16 -9.76
CA LEU A 112 4.49 3.32 -10.30
C LEU A 112 6.00 3.10 -10.23
N ASP A 113 6.69 3.71 -11.17
CA ASP A 113 8.13 3.89 -11.15
C ASP A 113 8.46 5.39 -11.13
N PHE A 114 9.40 5.78 -10.26
CA PHE A 114 9.84 7.16 -10.08
C PHE A 114 11.30 7.28 -10.53
N PRO A 115 11.54 7.61 -11.81
CA PRO A 115 12.88 7.54 -12.39
C PRO A 115 13.89 8.53 -11.81
N LYS A 116 13.44 9.56 -11.09
CA LYS A 116 14.30 10.50 -10.38
C LYS A 116 14.68 10.04 -8.97
N ALA A 117 14.02 9.03 -8.43
CA ALA A 117 14.28 8.58 -7.08
C ALA A 117 15.55 7.72 -7.00
N PRO A 118 16.41 7.93 -5.99
CA PRO A 118 17.63 7.16 -5.81
C PRO A 118 17.32 5.78 -5.24
N GLY A 119 17.64 4.74 -6.00
CA GLY A 119 17.50 3.35 -5.56
C GLY A 119 16.09 2.78 -5.63
N ALA A 120 15.99 1.46 -5.53
CA ALA A 120 14.76 0.72 -5.73
C ALA A 120 13.67 1.01 -4.67
N ASN A 121 14.07 1.28 -3.44
CA ASN A 121 13.11 1.49 -2.35
C ASN A 121 12.30 2.79 -2.48
N LEU A 122 12.89 3.85 -3.04
CA LEU A 122 12.21 5.12 -3.28
C LEU A 122 11.66 5.21 -4.71
N GLY A 123 12.22 4.40 -5.61
CA GLY A 123 11.90 4.42 -7.04
C GLY A 123 10.61 3.69 -7.40
N GLN A 124 10.02 2.97 -6.48
CA GLN A 124 8.79 2.20 -6.73
C GLN A 124 7.68 2.63 -5.78
N GLY A 125 6.48 2.77 -6.31
CA GLY A 125 5.28 3.06 -5.54
C GLY A 125 4.13 2.14 -5.89
N GLN A 126 3.36 1.74 -4.90
CA GLN A 126 2.13 0.98 -5.08
C GLN A 126 1.01 1.70 -4.35
N ILE A 127 -0.08 1.97 -5.06
CA ILE A 127 -1.27 2.59 -4.48
C ILE A 127 -2.51 1.75 -4.82
N PHE A 128 -3.42 1.70 -3.86
CA PHE A 128 -4.72 1.08 -4.03
C PHE A 128 -5.76 2.17 -4.19
N LEU A 129 -6.47 2.10 -5.32
CA LEU A 129 -7.49 3.07 -5.68
C LEU A 129 -8.87 2.45 -5.57
N ALA A 130 -9.84 3.29 -5.27
CA ALA A 130 -11.26 2.97 -5.45
C ALA A 130 -11.98 4.20 -6.03
N LYS A 131 -13.16 3.99 -6.60
CA LYS A 131 -14.00 5.06 -7.12
C LYS A 131 -15.20 5.26 -6.20
N SER A 132 -15.31 6.45 -5.64
CA SER A 132 -16.46 6.88 -4.85
C SER A 132 -17.52 7.51 -5.75
N LYS A 133 -18.80 7.25 -5.45
CA LYS A 133 -19.95 7.86 -6.14
C LYS A 133 -19.94 9.40 -6.04
N GLU A 134 -19.40 9.94 -4.96
CA GLU A 134 -19.42 11.38 -4.68
C GLU A 134 -18.11 12.07 -5.07
N LYS A 135 -16.97 11.43 -4.80
CA LYS A 135 -15.65 12.06 -4.89
C LYS A 135 -14.81 11.61 -6.10
N GLY A 136 -15.31 10.61 -6.85
CA GLY A 136 -14.53 10.02 -7.93
C GLY A 136 -13.40 9.12 -7.44
N TRP A 137 -12.31 9.04 -8.17
CA TRP A 137 -11.16 8.22 -7.84
C TRP A 137 -10.38 8.77 -6.65
N PHE A 138 -9.98 7.89 -5.73
CA PHE A 138 -9.18 8.24 -4.56
C PHE A 138 -8.23 7.09 -4.18
N VAL A 139 -7.12 7.44 -3.52
CA VAL A 139 -6.17 6.51 -2.91
C VAL A 139 -6.67 6.18 -1.51
N TRP A 140 -6.84 4.90 -1.19
CA TRP A 140 -7.17 4.46 0.16
C TRP A 140 -6.02 3.75 0.86
N PHE A 141 -5.02 3.30 0.10
CA PHE A 141 -3.82 2.73 0.64
C PHE A 141 -2.61 3.05 -0.24
N GLN A 142 -1.49 3.30 0.39
CA GLN A 142 -0.19 3.50 -0.24
C GLN A 142 0.79 2.53 0.39
N TYR A 143 1.45 1.78 -0.47
CA TYR A 143 2.61 0.97 -0.13
C TYR A 143 3.75 1.44 -1.03
N HIS A 144 4.89 1.77 -0.41
CA HIS A 144 5.99 2.30 -1.19
C HIS A 144 6.97 1.27 -1.62
#